data_9dba3dda8e9fb31d6a323d0f361387f0
#
_entry.id   9dba3dda8e9fb31d6a323d0f361387f0
#
_cell.length_a   1.000
_cell.length_b   1.000
_cell.length_c   1.000
_cell.angle_alpha   90.00
_cell.angle_beta   90.00
_cell.angle_gamma   90.00
#
_symmetry.space_group_name_H-M   'P 1'
#
loop_
_entity.id
_entity.type
_entity.pdbx_description
1 polymer ?
#
loop_
_entity_poly.entity_id
_entity_poly.type
_entity_poly.pdbx_seq_one_letter_code
_entity_poly.pdbx_strand_id
1 'polypeptide(L)'
;MLASAAVLRAADYPAPREGDAVLRDFKFATGETLAELRIHYRLLGEPRRDAQGVVRNAVLILHGTTGSGAQFIRPEFAGELFGAGQPLDATKYFIVLRDGIGHGQSSKPSDGLRAKFPRYGYRDMVAADFRLLT
;
A
#
# COMPACT_ATOMS: atom_id res chain seq x y z
N MET A 1 7.84 -27.08 -39.10
CA MET A 1 7.93 -26.90 -37.65
C MET A 1 7.03 -25.73 -37.23
N LEU A 2 5.88 -26.02 -36.63
CA LEU A 2 4.98 -25.00 -36.10
C LEU A 2 5.45 -24.66 -34.69
N ALA A 3 5.98 -23.44 -34.48
CA ALA A 3 6.27 -22.93 -33.18
C ALA A 3 4.94 -22.65 -32.44
N SER A 4 4.64 -23.42 -31.41
CA SER A 4 3.53 -23.15 -30.50
C SER A 4 3.88 -21.90 -29.73
N ALA A 5 3.24 -20.78 -30.05
CA ALA A 5 3.31 -19.58 -29.22
C ALA A 5 2.59 -19.89 -27.89
N ALA A 6 3.34 -20.07 -26.82
CA ALA A 6 2.79 -20.10 -25.46
C ALA A 6 2.16 -18.73 -25.20
N VAL A 7 0.84 -18.66 -25.19
CA VAL A 7 0.13 -17.51 -24.70
C VAL A 7 0.42 -17.45 -23.20
N LEU A 8 1.32 -16.57 -22.79
CA LEU A 8 1.52 -16.20 -21.40
C LEU A 8 0.20 -15.60 -20.90
N ARG A 9 -0.60 -16.42 -20.24
CA ARG A 9 -1.78 -15.96 -19.53
C ARG A 9 -1.27 -15.11 -18.37
N ALA A 10 -1.60 -13.81 -18.37
CA ALA A 10 -1.44 -12.99 -17.17
C ALA A 10 -2.11 -13.72 -16.00
N ALA A 11 -1.43 -13.83 -14.86
CA ALA A 11 -1.99 -14.47 -13.69
C ALA A 11 -3.28 -13.75 -13.30
N ASP A 12 -4.34 -14.52 -13.05
CA ASP A 12 -5.63 -13.99 -12.63
C ASP A 12 -5.54 -13.69 -11.12
N TYR A 13 -5.48 -12.41 -10.78
CA TYR A 13 -5.51 -11.93 -9.40
C TYR A 13 -6.67 -10.94 -9.24
N PRO A 14 -7.27 -10.82 -8.03
CA PRO A 14 -8.41 -9.95 -7.83
C PRO A 14 -8.04 -8.48 -8.08
N ALA A 15 -9.00 -7.71 -8.64
CA ALA A 15 -8.83 -6.27 -8.78
C ALA A 15 -8.61 -5.61 -7.41
N PRO A 16 -7.67 -4.66 -7.28
CA PRO A 16 -7.44 -3.98 -6.02
C PRO A 16 -8.63 -3.11 -5.64
N ARG A 17 -8.94 -3.05 -4.34
CA ARG A 17 -9.84 -2.06 -3.75
C ARG A 17 -9.00 -0.89 -3.27
N GLU A 18 -9.37 0.33 -3.66
CA GLU A 18 -8.66 1.55 -3.26
C GLU A 18 -9.40 2.32 -2.19
N GLY A 19 -8.68 3.05 -1.35
CA GLY A 19 -9.26 3.89 -0.31
C GLY A 19 -8.25 4.84 0.31
N ASP A 20 -8.77 5.72 1.15
CA ASP A 20 -7.99 6.69 1.91
C ASP A 20 -8.25 6.50 3.40
N ALA A 21 -7.17 6.43 4.18
CA ALA A 21 -7.22 6.56 5.63
C ALA A 21 -6.84 7.98 6.01
N VAL A 22 -7.71 8.66 6.78
CA VAL A 22 -7.45 9.99 7.31
C VAL A 22 -6.97 9.87 8.75
N LEU A 23 -5.67 10.07 8.95
CA LEU A 23 -5.05 10.06 10.27
C LEU A 23 -5.19 11.44 10.88
N ARG A 24 -6.13 11.60 11.83
CA ARG A 24 -6.39 12.89 12.48
C ARG A 24 -5.32 13.23 13.50
N ASP A 25 -5.03 14.52 13.61
CA ASP A 25 -4.07 15.10 14.56
C ASP A 25 -2.73 14.37 14.55
N PHE A 26 -2.20 14.15 13.33
CA PHE A 26 -0.95 13.41 13.16
C PHE A 26 0.24 14.28 13.60
N LYS A 27 0.90 13.87 14.68
CA LYS A 27 2.08 14.55 15.25
C LYS A 27 3.35 13.94 14.67
N PHE A 28 4.14 14.79 14.02
CA PHE A 28 5.44 14.41 13.46
C PHE A 28 6.54 14.41 14.54
N ALA A 29 7.63 13.69 14.27
CA ALA A 29 8.78 13.65 15.17
C ALA A 29 9.41 15.02 15.43
N THR A 30 9.24 15.98 14.52
CA THR A 30 9.66 17.39 14.69
C THR A 30 8.80 18.17 15.67
N GLY A 31 7.66 17.61 16.12
CA GLY A 31 6.68 18.27 16.98
C GLY A 31 5.56 19.00 16.22
N GLU A 32 5.70 19.15 14.90
CA GLU A 32 4.65 19.71 14.05
C GLU A 32 3.45 18.76 13.99
N THR A 33 2.26 19.29 13.72
CA THR A 33 1.03 18.48 13.63
C THR A 33 0.26 18.85 12.37
N LEU A 34 -0.26 17.84 11.67
CA LEU A 34 -1.31 18.01 10.67
C LEU A 34 -2.64 17.56 11.25
N ALA A 35 -3.67 18.39 11.10
CA ALA A 35 -5.04 18.05 11.50
C ALA A 35 -5.52 16.78 10.78
N GLU A 36 -5.17 16.63 9.52
CA GLU A 36 -5.49 15.46 8.70
C GLU A 36 -4.29 15.07 7.84
N LEU A 37 -3.78 13.87 8.05
CA LEU A 37 -2.80 13.22 7.18
C LEU A 37 -3.51 12.09 6.45
N ARG A 38 -3.74 12.24 5.14
CA ARG A 38 -4.33 11.21 4.29
C ARG A 38 -3.26 10.25 3.84
N ILE A 39 -3.53 8.94 4.00
CA ILE A 39 -2.73 7.84 3.46
C ILE A 39 -3.62 7.06 2.48
N HIS A 40 -3.26 7.13 1.22
CA HIS A 40 -3.92 6.35 0.17
C HIS A 40 -3.40 4.92 0.16
N TYR A 41 -4.30 3.94 -0.08
CA TYR A 41 -3.95 2.54 -0.13
C TYR A 41 -4.74 1.76 -1.16
N ARG A 42 -4.20 0.60 -1.51
CA ARG A 42 -4.84 -0.43 -2.33
C ARG A 42 -4.78 -1.76 -1.61
N LEU A 43 -5.87 -2.53 -1.66
CA LEU A 43 -6.02 -3.79 -0.95
C LEU A 43 -6.31 -4.91 -1.94
N LEU A 44 -5.63 -6.05 -1.77
CA LEU A 44 -5.98 -7.29 -2.46
C LEU A 44 -6.16 -8.41 -1.43
N GLY A 45 -7.07 -9.33 -1.72
CA GLY A 45 -7.42 -10.41 -0.79
C GLY A 45 -8.25 -9.93 0.39
N GLU A 46 -8.48 -10.83 1.35
CA GLU A 46 -9.35 -10.59 2.51
C GLU A 46 -8.60 -10.82 3.83
N PRO A 47 -8.84 -9.95 4.84
CA PRO A 47 -8.24 -10.13 6.15
C PRO A 47 -8.83 -11.37 6.85
N ARG A 48 -7.95 -12.22 7.37
CA ARG A 48 -8.34 -13.38 8.20
C ARG A 48 -8.00 -13.08 9.64
N ARG A 49 -9.04 -13.07 10.48
CA ARG A 49 -8.91 -12.76 11.90
C ARG A 49 -8.90 -14.04 12.72
N ASP A 50 -8.06 -14.07 13.75
CA ASP A 50 -8.10 -15.12 14.79
C ASP A 50 -9.24 -14.89 15.79
N ALA A 51 -9.33 -15.76 16.79
CA ALA A 51 -10.37 -15.69 17.84
C ALA A 51 -10.30 -14.40 18.68
N GLN A 52 -9.16 -13.70 18.69
CA GLN A 52 -8.94 -12.43 19.36
C GLN A 52 -9.20 -11.23 18.41
N GLY A 53 -9.63 -11.48 17.18
CA GLY A 53 -9.92 -10.45 16.19
C GLY A 53 -8.69 -9.90 15.47
N VAL A 54 -7.50 -10.47 15.71
CA VAL A 54 -6.24 -10.02 15.11
C VAL A 54 -6.08 -10.58 13.70
N VAL A 55 -5.79 -9.73 12.71
CA VAL A 55 -5.50 -10.15 11.34
C VAL A 55 -4.14 -10.86 11.31
N ARG A 56 -4.10 -12.09 10.78
CA ARG A 56 -2.91 -12.95 10.77
C ARG A 56 -2.28 -13.17 9.38
N ASN A 57 -2.94 -12.69 8.34
CA ASN A 57 -2.49 -12.90 6.96
C ASN A 57 -2.16 -11.60 6.22
N ALA A 58 -1.97 -10.50 6.93
CA ALA A 58 -1.64 -9.21 6.32
C ALA A 58 -0.19 -9.16 5.83
N VAL A 59 0.01 -8.60 4.64
CA VAL A 59 1.31 -8.29 4.05
C VAL A 59 1.30 -6.83 3.63
N LEU A 60 2.14 -6.01 4.24
CA LEU A 60 2.36 -4.62 3.85
C LEU A 60 3.53 -4.54 2.88
N ILE A 61 3.31 -3.99 1.69
CA ILE A 61 4.37 -3.77 0.70
C ILE A 61 4.65 -2.26 0.61
N LEU A 62 5.91 -1.92 0.76
CA LEU A 62 6.40 -0.54 0.78
C LEU A 62 7.11 -0.22 -0.53
N HIS A 63 6.75 0.91 -1.15
CA HIS A 63 7.44 1.39 -2.35
C HIS A 63 8.72 2.17 -2.01
N GLY A 64 9.59 2.32 -3.00
CA GLY A 64 10.81 3.14 -2.89
C GLY A 64 10.54 4.65 -3.06
N THR A 65 11.60 5.45 -3.00
CA THR A 65 11.59 6.92 -2.91
C THR A 65 10.76 7.64 -3.99
N THR A 66 10.70 7.13 -5.21
CA THR A 66 9.98 7.77 -6.33
C THR A 66 8.70 7.04 -6.70
N GLY A 67 8.33 6.01 -5.94
CA GLY A 67 7.21 5.14 -6.25
C GLY A 67 5.90 5.51 -5.59
N SER A 68 4.95 4.62 -5.76
CA SER A 68 3.67 4.56 -5.03
C SER A 68 3.20 3.10 -4.97
N GLY A 69 2.16 2.80 -4.20
CA GLY A 69 1.55 1.48 -4.18
C GLY A 69 1.07 0.99 -5.55
N ALA A 70 0.79 1.91 -6.47
CA ALA A 70 0.35 1.59 -7.83
C ALA A 70 1.39 0.80 -8.65
N GLN A 71 2.68 0.93 -8.34
CA GLN A 71 3.73 0.19 -9.07
C GLN A 71 3.61 -1.33 -8.90
N PHE A 72 2.99 -1.79 -7.81
CA PHE A 72 2.87 -3.21 -7.49
C PHE A 72 1.64 -3.88 -8.11
N ILE A 73 0.74 -3.13 -8.72
CA ILE A 73 -0.40 -3.68 -9.47
C ILE A 73 -0.15 -3.75 -10.99
N ARG A 74 1.08 -3.48 -11.42
CA ARG A 74 1.48 -3.71 -12.82
C ARG A 74 1.58 -5.20 -13.10
N PRO A 75 1.26 -5.66 -14.32
CA PRO A 75 1.33 -7.07 -14.68
C PRO A 75 2.67 -7.74 -14.37
N GLU A 76 3.78 -6.99 -14.55
CA GLU A 76 5.14 -7.47 -14.32
C GLU A 76 5.42 -7.78 -12.85
N PHE A 77 4.64 -7.22 -11.92
CA PHE A 77 4.75 -7.48 -10.49
C PHE A 77 3.57 -8.33 -10.00
N ALA A 78 2.36 -7.82 -10.15
CA ALA A 78 1.14 -8.46 -9.64
C ALA A 78 0.89 -9.81 -10.34
N GLY A 79 1.16 -9.90 -11.64
CA GLY A 79 1.01 -11.12 -12.42
C GLY A 79 1.96 -12.25 -12.01
N GLU A 80 3.07 -11.91 -11.35
CA GLU A 80 4.07 -12.88 -10.89
C GLU A 80 3.90 -13.24 -9.40
N LEU A 81 3.20 -12.41 -8.60
CA LEU A 81 3.17 -12.58 -7.16
C LEU A 81 1.79 -12.83 -6.57
N PHE A 82 0.72 -12.25 -7.13
CA PHE A 82 -0.58 -12.17 -6.46
C PHE A 82 -1.61 -13.19 -6.93
N GLY A 83 -1.34 -13.92 -8.01
CA GLY A 83 -2.23 -14.97 -8.52
C GLY A 83 -2.28 -16.20 -7.62
N ALA A 84 -3.30 -17.05 -7.83
CA ALA A 84 -3.47 -18.29 -7.09
C ALA A 84 -2.23 -19.20 -7.22
N GLY A 85 -1.70 -19.67 -6.10
CA GLY A 85 -0.50 -20.50 -6.03
C GLY A 85 0.83 -19.75 -6.15
N GLN A 86 0.81 -18.43 -6.35
CA GLN A 86 2.02 -17.60 -6.39
C GLN A 86 2.48 -17.20 -4.98
N PRO A 87 3.70 -16.63 -4.81
CA PRO A 87 4.29 -16.37 -3.48
C PRO A 87 3.46 -15.51 -2.53
N LEU A 88 2.73 -14.51 -3.07
CA LEU A 88 1.83 -13.63 -2.32
C LEU A 88 0.38 -13.80 -2.79
N ASP A 89 -0.03 -15.03 -2.97
CA ASP A 89 -1.36 -15.44 -3.41
C ASP A 89 -2.48 -14.67 -2.67
N ALA A 90 -3.19 -13.79 -3.38
CA ALA A 90 -4.24 -12.95 -2.82
C ALA A 90 -5.47 -13.72 -2.33
N THR A 91 -5.59 -15.04 -2.61
CA THR A 91 -6.60 -15.89 -1.99
C THR A 91 -6.23 -16.30 -0.55
N LYS A 92 -4.96 -16.14 -0.17
CA LYS A 92 -4.40 -16.52 1.14
C LYS A 92 -3.99 -15.31 1.97
N TYR A 93 -3.40 -14.30 1.32
CA TYR A 93 -2.87 -13.11 1.97
C TYR A 93 -3.79 -11.89 1.78
N PHE A 94 -3.81 -11.04 2.79
CA PHE A 94 -4.39 -9.71 2.73
C PHE A 94 -3.28 -8.69 2.46
N ILE A 95 -3.19 -8.25 1.21
CA ILE A 95 -2.08 -7.42 0.72
C ILE A 95 -2.48 -5.96 0.81
N VAL A 96 -1.63 -5.16 1.46
CA VAL A 96 -1.80 -3.71 1.63
C VAL A 96 -0.67 -3.00 0.89
N LEU A 97 -1.04 -2.22 -0.14
CA LEU A 97 -0.15 -1.41 -0.96
C LEU A 97 -0.46 0.05 -0.67
N ARG A 98 0.29 0.68 0.22
CA ARG A 98 0.04 2.08 0.56
C ARG A 98 0.92 3.03 -0.25
N ASP A 99 0.47 4.26 -0.42
CA ASP A 99 1.30 5.38 -0.85
C ASP A 99 1.91 6.03 0.41
N GLY A 100 3.22 6.19 0.46
CA GLY A 100 3.91 6.82 1.60
C GLY A 100 3.59 8.31 1.73
N ILE A 101 3.84 8.88 2.90
CA ILE A 101 3.78 10.35 3.10
C ILE A 101 4.62 11.02 2.00
N GLY A 102 4.07 12.03 1.36
CA GLY A 102 4.76 12.76 0.30
C GLY A 102 4.70 12.12 -1.09
N HIS A 103 4.02 10.97 -1.26
CA HIS A 103 4.01 10.18 -2.50
C HIS A 103 2.60 9.85 -2.97
N GLY A 104 2.48 9.57 -4.25
CA GLY A 104 1.25 9.08 -4.88
C GLY A 104 0.04 9.97 -4.59
N GLN A 105 -1.01 9.38 -4.05
CA GLN A 105 -2.25 10.05 -3.66
C GLN A 105 -2.33 10.36 -2.15
N SER A 106 -1.31 9.98 -1.36
CA SER A 106 -1.20 10.40 0.04
C SER A 106 -0.90 11.89 0.16
N SER A 107 -1.12 12.47 1.36
CA SER A 107 -0.81 13.87 1.65
C SER A 107 0.64 14.18 1.32
N LYS A 108 0.87 15.29 0.62
CA LYS A 108 2.19 15.72 0.14
C LYS A 108 2.30 17.24 0.04
N PRO A 109 3.51 17.80 0.03
CA PRO A 109 3.75 19.25 -0.06
C PRO A 109 3.00 19.91 -1.22
N SER A 110 2.94 19.25 -2.38
CA SER A 110 2.29 19.79 -3.59
C SER A 110 0.76 19.92 -3.49
N ASP A 111 0.12 19.35 -2.46
CA ASP A 111 -1.33 19.46 -2.25
C ASP A 111 -1.75 20.84 -1.69
N GLY A 112 -0.82 21.78 -1.55
CA GLY A 112 -1.10 23.17 -1.16
C GLY A 112 -0.18 23.73 -0.09
N LEU A 113 0.27 22.94 0.88
CA LEU A 113 1.13 23.41 1.98
C LEU A 113 2.55 23.76 1.53
N ARG A 114 3.06 23.11 0.48
CA ARG A 114 4.40 23.35 -0.08
C ARG A 114 5.48 23.32 1.03
N ALA A 115 6.22 24.42 1.20
CA ALA A 115 7.27 24.55 2.22
C ALA A 115 6.73 24.53 3.67
N LYS A 116 5.41 24.68 3.89
CA LYS A 116 4.75 24.58 5.18
C LYS A 116 4.31 23.15 5.52
N PHE A 117 4.52 22.18 4.61
CA PHE A 117 4.28 20.78 4.91
C PHE A 117 5.29 20.34 5.98
N PRO A 118 4.87 19.64 7.07
CA PRO A 118 5.77 19.22 8.13
C PRO A 118 6.96 18.42 7.58
N ARG A 119 8.12 18.64 8.18
CA ARG A 119 9.28 17.79 7.88
C ARG A 119 9.05 16.41 8.46
N TYR A 120 9.28 15.39 7.66
CA TYR A 120 9.08 13.99 8.06
C TYR A 120 10.27 13.10 7.70
N GLY A 121 10.41 12.03 8.45
CA GLY A 121 11.43 11.02 8.24
C GLY A 121 10.86 9.60 8.40
N TYR A 122 11.74 8.61 8.47
CA TYR A 122 11.32 7.21 8.58
C TYR A 122 10.45 6.93 9.82
N ARG A 123 10.70 7.61 10.95
CA ARG A 123 9.88 7.44 12.17
C ARG A 123 8.43 7.83 11.93
N ASP A 124 8.22 8.91 11.18
CA ASP A 124 6.88 9.40 10.86
C ASP A 124 6.18 8.46 9.87
N MET A 125 6.92 7.94 8.88
CA MET A 125 6.40 6.96 7.92
C MET A 125 5.97 5.68 8.64
N VAL A 126 6.79 5.16 9.55
CA VAL A 126 6.45 3.97 10.36
C VAL A 126 5.25 4.25 11.26
N ALA A 127 5.17 5.44 11.88
CA ALA A 127 4.02 5.81 12.72
C ALA A 127 2.72 5.90 11.91
N ALA A 128 2.79 6.42 10.67
CA ALA A 128 1.64 6.46 9.77
C ALA A 128 1.21 5.05 9.34
N ASP A 129 2.17 4.19 8.98
CA ASP A 129 1.90 2.79 8.61
C ASP A 129 1.26 2.03 9.80
N PHE A 130 1.76 2.22 11.01
CA PHE A 130 1.17 1.63 12.22
C PHE A 130 -0.28 2.08 12.42
N ARG A 131 -0.56 3.38 12.32
CA ARG A 131 -1.93 3.91 12.46
C ARG A 131 -2.86 3.51 11.31
N LEU A 132 -2.32 3.24 10.13
CA LEU A 132 -3.10 2.71 9.00
C LEU A 132 -3.56 1.27 9.25
N LEU A 133 -2.75 0.47 9.95
CA LEU A 133 -2.97 -0.98 10.13
C LEU A 133 -3.69 -1.33 11.44
N THR A 134 -3.88 -0.39 12.34
CA THR A 134 -4.55 -0.60 13.64
C THR A 134 -5.89 0.10 13.72
#